data_0b08ac860caad92f2e4a93f2524e1a53
#
_entry.id   0b08ac860caad92f2e4a93f2524e1a53
#
_cell.length_a   1.000
_cell.length_b   1.000
_cell.length_c   1.000
_cell.angle_alpha   90.00
_cell.angle_beta   90.00
_cell.angle_gamma   90.00
#
_symmetry.space_group_name_H-M   'P 1'
#
loop_
_entity.id
_entity.type
_entity.pdbx_description
1 polymer ?
#
loop_
_entity_poly.entity_id
_entity_poly.type
_entity_poly.pdbx_seq_one_letter_code
_entity_poly.pdbx_strand_id
1 'polypeptide(L)' 'MADTNDSKLVKAGSRTYFFDLKETKEGQPYLTITESRFKGEGQERERASTVVFADHARDFLAAVQEMIQKLG' A
#
# COMPACT_ATOMS: atom_id res chain seq x y z
N MET A 1 -2.45 -24.08 -5.33
CA MET A 1 -1.73 -23.05 -5.84
C MET A 1 -2.06 -21.76 -5.14
N ALA A 2 -1.14 -21.27 -4.59
CA ALA A 2 -1.39 -20.07 -3.90
C ALA A 2 -1.50 -18.98 -4.93
N ASP A 3 -2.58 -18.38 -4.88
CA ASP A 3 -2.73 -17.22 -5.66
C ASP A 3 -2.04 -16.10 -4.95
N THR A 4 -0.97 -15.64 -5.52
CA THR A 4 -0.19 -14.62 -4.88
C THR A 4 -0.71 -13.23 -5.14
N ASN A 5 -1.80 -13.12 -5.85
CA ASN A 5 -2.32 -11.81 -6.18
C ASN A 5 -3.30 -11.33 -5.15
N ASP A 6 -2.82 -11.16 -3.95
CA ASP A 6 -3.65 -10.57 -2.91
C ASP A 6 -3.61 -9.08 -3.04
N SER A 7 -4.78 -8.49 -3.13
CA SER A 7 -4.92 -7.05 -3.25
C SER A 7 -6.03 -6.57 -2.36
N LYS A 8 -5.82 -5.41 -1.79
CA LYS A 8 -6.88 -4.74 -1.04
C LYS A 8 -6.82 -3.27 -1.35
N LEU A 9 -7.95 -2.60 -1.11
CA LEU A 9 -7.92 -1.17 -1.28
C LEU A 9 -8.74 -0.51 -0.17
N VAL A 10 -8.37 0.72 0.13
CA VAL A 10 -9.07 1.53 1.12
C VAL A 10 -9.37 2.85 0.47
N LYS A 11 -10.65 3.20 0.46
CA LYS A 11 -11.05 4.50 -0.06
C LYS A 11 -11.16 5.50 1.08
N ALA A 12 -10.56 6.63 0.88
CA ALA A 12 -10.49 7.64 1.92
C ALA A 12 -10.72 9.01 1.30
N GLY A 13 -11.97 9.31 1.02
CA GLY A 13 -12.30 10.58 0.40
C GLY A 13 -11.75 10.65 -1.01
N SER A 14 -10.95 11.67 -1.28
CA SER A 14 -10.38 11.83 -2.61
C SER A 14 -9.14 10.97 -2.81
N ARG A 15 -8.76 10.18 -1.82
CA ARG A 15 -7.62 9.30 -1.92
C ARG A 15 -8.06 7.85 -1.92
N THR A 16 -7.28 7.03 -2.59
CA THR A 16 -7.47 5.59 -2.56
C THR A 16 -6.12 4.95 -2.34
N TYR A 17 -6.06 4.00 -1.43
CA TYR A 17 -4.83 3.28 -1.15
C TYR A 17 -4.97 1.86 -1.65
N PHE A 18 -4.01 1.43 -2.45
CA PHE A 18 -3.97 0.08 -2.98
C PHE A 18 -2.84 -0.68 -2.32
N PHE A 19 -3.16 -1.87 -1.87
CA PHE A 19 -2.19 -2.74 -1.20
C PHE A 19 -2.07 -4.00 -2.04
N ASP A 20 -0.90 -4.24 -2.61
CA ASP A 20 -0.69 -5.38 -3.48
C ASP A 20 0.49 -6.20 -3.00
N LEU A 21 0.31 -7.50 -2.96
CA LEU A 21 1.42 -8.41 -2.70
C LEU A 21 2.02 -8.84 -4.01
N LYS A 22 3.34 -8.76 -4.09
CA LYS A 22 4.07 -9.10 -5.29
C LYS A 22 5.28 -9.94 -4.92
N GLU A 23 5.96 -10.45 -5.95
CA GLU A 23 7.16 -11.24 -5.74
C GLU A 23 8.24 -10.77 -6.68
N THR A 24 9.46 -10.82 -6.19
CA THR A 24 10.61 -10.57 -7.06
C THR A 24 10.85 -11.79 -7.93
N LYS A 25 11.80 -11.67 -8.84
CA LYS A 25 12.16 -12.80 -9.69
C LYS A 25 12.66 -13.99 -8.89
N GLU A 26 13.22 -13.70 -7.73
CA GLU A 26 13.75 -14.76 -6.88
C GLU A 26 12.72 -15.30 -5.92
N GLY A 27 11.49 -14.85 -6.04
CA GLY A 27 10.43 -15.38 -5.21
C GLY A 27 10.26 -14.70 -3.88
N GLN A 28 10.91 -13.57 -3.67
CA GLN A 28 10.76 -12.86 -2.41
C GLN A 28 9.52 -12.00 -2.43
N PRO A 29 8.66 -12.18 -1.44
CA PRO A 29 7.44 -11.39 -1.40
C PRO A 29 7.70 -9.97 -0.92
N TYR A 30 6.95 -9.05 -1.44
CA TYR A 30 6.98 -7.68 -0.96
C TYR A 30 5.61 -7.06 -1.13
N LEU A 31 5.38 -6.00 -0.38
CA LEU A 31 4.13 -5.28 -0.40
C LEU A 31 4.34 -3.96 -1.12
N THR A 32 3.42 -3.65 -2.01
CA THR A 32 3.39 -2.34 -2.64
C THR A 32 2.17 -1.58 -2.13
N ILE A 33 2.39 -0.37 -1.68
CA ILE A 33 1.31 0.50 -1.25
C ILE A 33 1.28 1.69 -2.18
N THR A 34 0.18 1.87 -2.87
CA THR A 34 0.04 2.96 -3.82
C THR A 34 -1.07 3.88 -3.37
N GLU A 35 -0.76 5.14 -3.29
CA GLU A 35 -1.76 6.16 -2.99
C GLU A 35 -2.13 6.84 -4.30
N SER A 36 -3.42 6.89 -4.58
CA SER A 36 -3.94 7.57 -5.75
C SER A 36 -4.82 8.71 -5.28
N ARG A 37 -4.53 9.92 -5.73
CA ARG A 37 -5.29 11.10 -5.33
C ARG A 37 -6.02 11.68 -6.51
N PHE A 38 -7.30 11.95 -6.30
CA PHE A 38 -8.12 12.60 -7.29
C PHE A 38 -7.97 14.10 -7.13
N LYS A 39 -7.60 14.78 -8.20
CA LYS A 39 -7.32 16.21 -8.13
C LYS A 39 -8.46 17.06 -8.68
N GLY A 40 -9.52 16.44 -9.15
CA GLY A 40 -10.64 17.19 -9.69
C GLY A 40 -10.87 16.81 -11.13
N GLU A 41 -12.00 17.25 -11.63
CA GLU A 41 -12.37 16.94 -13.00
C GLU A 41 -11.37 17.56 -13.97
N GLY A 42 -11.02 16.80 -14.98
CA GLY A 42 -10.10 17.30 -15.96
C GLY A 42 -8.65 17.27 -15.54
N GLN A 43 -8.37 16.78 -14.33
CA GLN A 43 -7.02 16.70 -13.82
C GLN A 43 -6.58 15.25 -13.76
N GLU A 44 -5.29 15.06 -13.94
CA GLU A 44 -4.74 13.73 -13.79
C GLU A 44 -4.69 13.35 -12.33
N ARG A 45 -4.85 12.05 -12.07
CA ARG A 45 -4.68 11.56 -10.72
C ARG A 45 -3.21 11.50 -10.39
N GLU A 46 -2.88 11.87 -9.18
CA GLU A 46 -1.52 11.73 -8.69
C GLU A 46 -1.37 10.37 -8.03
N ARG A 47 -0.21 9.78 -8.21
CA ARG A 47 0.08 8.49 -7.61
C ARG A 47 1.44 8.51 -6.95
N ALA A 48 1.52 7.83 -5.84
CA ALA A 48 2.78 7.62 -5.15
C ALA A 48 2.80 6.20 -4.64
N SER A 49 3.93 5.55 -4.76
CA SER A 49 4.05 4.16 -4.37
C SER A 49 5.20 3.97 -3.40
N THR A 50 5.00 3.02 -2.50
CA THR A 50 6.00 2.63 -1.52
C THR A 50 6.11 1.12 -1.53
N VAL A 51 7.32 0.62 -1.36
CA VAL A 51 7.57 -0.81 -1.36
C VAL A 51 8.09 -1.22 0.01
N VAL A 52 7.53 -2.27 0.57
CA VAL A 52 7.94 -2.78 1.87
C VAL A 52 8.29 -4.24 1.72
N PHE A 53 9.55 -4.59 2.00
CA PHE A 53 9.99 -5.96 1.92
C PHE A 53 9.80 -6.66 3.26
N ALA A 54 9.81 -7.99 3.21
CA ALA A 54 9.54 -8.78 4.40
C ALA A 54 10.50 -8.49 5.54
N ASP A 55 11.74 -8.13 5.20
CA ASP A 55 12.76 -7.88 6.21
C ASP A 55 12.35 -6.78 7.17
N HIS A 56 11.58 -5.83 6.69
CA HIS A 56 11.22 -4.66 7.49
C HIS A 56 9.72 -4.52 7.68
N ALA A 57 8.97 -5.53 7.25
CA ALA A 57 7.52 -5.41 7.26
C ALA A 57 6.95 -5.30 8.66
N ARG A 58 7.52 -6.03 9.61
CA ARG A 58 7.01 -5.97 10.97
C ARG A 58 7.25 -4.63 11.62
N ASP A 59 8.42 -4.08 11.40
CA ASP A 59 8.71 -2.76 11.93
C ASP A 59 7.83 -1.71 11.30
N PHE A 60 7.62 -1.85 9.99
CA PHE A 60 6.75 -0.93 9.28
C PHE A 60 5.32 -1.01 9.84
N LEU A 61 4.82 -2.22 10.02
CA LEU A 61 3.47 -2.40 10.54
C LEU A 61 3.34 -1.82 11.94
N ALA A 62 4.32 -2.08 12.80
CA ALA A 62 4.25 -1.59 14.16
C ALA A 62 4.20 -0.07 14.21
N ALA A 63 5.00 0.57 13.37
CA ALA A 63 5.01 2.02 13.32
C ALA A 63 3.67 2.56 12.84
N VAL A 64 3.12 1.95 11.80
CA VAL A 64 1.84 2.39 11.28
C VAL A 64 0.75 2.22 12.33
N GLN A 65 0.74 1.07 13.00
CA GLN A 65 -0.26 0.82 14.04
C GLN A 65 -0.17 1.83 15.16
N GLU A 66 1.03 2.07 15.61
CA GLU A 66 1.23 2.99 16.72
C GLU A 66 0.75 4.39 16.37
N MET A 67 1.12 4.84 15.19
CA MET A 67 0.75 6.19 14.80
C MET A 67 -0.74 6.33 14.54
N ILE A 68 -1.33 5.31 13.96
CA ILE A 68 -2.76 5.35 13.69
C ILE A 68 -3.56 5.36 14.98
N GLN A 69 -3.11 4.62 15.98
CA GLN A 69 -3.80 4.62 17.26
C GLN A 69 -3.85 6.01 17.87
N LYS A 70 -2.84 6.82 17.60
CA LYS A 70 -2.81 8.18 18.13
C LYS A 70 -3.71 9.13 17.36
N LEU A 71 -4.17 8.71 16.21
CA LEU A 71 -5.10 9.54 15.45
C LEU A 71 -6.47 9.58 16.07
N GLY A 72 -6.79 8.59 16.76
CA GLY A 72 -8.09 8.61 17.32
C GLY A 72 -8.45 7.35 17.99
#